data_05119dd2e744a51f60d20411b93252f2
#
_entry.id   05119dd2e744a51f60d20411b93252f2
#
_cell.length_a   1.000
_cell.length_b   1.000
_cell.length_c   1.000
_cell.angle_alpha   90.00
_cell.angle_beta   90.00
_cell.angle_gamma   90.00
#
_symmetry.space_group_name_H-M   'P 1'
#
loop_
_entity.id
_entity.type
_entity.pdbx_description
1 polymer ?
#
loop_
_entity_poly.entity_id
_entity_poly.type
_entity_poly.pdbx_seq_one_letter_code
_entity_poly.pdbx_strand_id
1 'polypeptide(L)'
;KLLTYVTPDNYKGADRRHSGGTYPNLFDAHPPFQIDGNFGGTAGVCEMLMQSDGNTIQLLPACPATWKSGSINGLKARGGYTVNMEWKNGKVVNAEIFSALGGTVKVIYNNKVKTITLSKGTKKRI
;
A
#
# COMPACT_ATOMS: atom_id res chain seq x y z
N LYS A 1 -6.01 -16.34 0.45
CA LYS A 1 -7.40 -16.53 -0.02
C LYS A 1 -7.99 -15.28 -0.66
N LEU A 2 -7.83 -14.10 -0.09
CA LEU A 2 -8.40 -12.85 -0.63
C LEU A 2 -8.04 -12.58 -2.09
N LEU A 3 -6.84 -12.95 -2.53
CA LEU A 3 -6.35 -12.75 -3.91
C LEU A 3 -6.63 -13.95 -4.84
N THR A 4 -7.43 -14.92 -4.41
CA THR A 4 -7.78 -16.07 -5.22
C THR A 4 -9.11 -15.81 -5.92
N TYR A 5 -9.16 -15.92 -7.24
CA TYR A 5 -10.42 -15.78 -7.97
C TYR A 5 -11.38 -16.92 -7.64
N VAL A 6 -12.63 -16.56 -7.43
CA VAL A 6 -13.73 -17.50 -7.29
C VAL A 6 -14.27 -17.83 -8.69
N THR A 7 -14.20 -19.10 -9.04
CA THR A 7 -14.75 -19.64 -10.30
C THR A 7 -15.98 -20.49 -10.01
N PRO A 8 -16.84 -20.80 -11.00
CA PRO A 8 -17.96 -21.73 -10.82
C PRO A 8 -17.55 -23.07 -10.21
N ASP A 9 -16.34 -23.54 -10.51
CA ASP A 9 -15.83 -24.83 -10.03
C ASP A 9 -15.39 -24.81 -8.57
N ASN A 10 -14.96 -23.65 -8.06
CA ASN A 10 -14.49 -23.50 -6.68
C ASN A 10 -15.45 -22.72 -5.77
N TYR A 11 -16.56 -22.21 -6.32
CA TYR A 11 -17.61 -21.55 -5.55
C TYR A 11 -18.65 -22.56 -5.09
N LYS A 12 -18.65 -22.86 -3.82
CA LYS A 12 -19.56 -23.83 -3.21
C LYS A 12 -20.80 -23.18 -2.56
N GLY A 13 -21.30 -22.12 -3.14
CA GLY A 13 -22.56 -21.50 -2.74
C GLY A 13 -22.58 -21.00 -1.29
N ALA A 14 -23.60 -21.39 -0.54
CA ALA A 14 -23.82 -20.94 0.84
C ALA A 14 -22.90 -21.60 1.87
N ASP A 15 -21.99 -22.50 1.50
CA ASP A 15 -21.03 -23.06 2.45
C ASP A 15 -19.94 -22.05 2.82
N ARG A 16 -20.24 -21.28 3.84
CA ARG A 16 -19.37 -20.22 4.36
C ARG A 16 -18.02 -20.71 4.92
N ARG A 17 -17.86 -22.01 5.13
CA ARG A 17 -16.64 -22.59 5.72
C ARG A 17 -15.54 -22.84 4.72
N HIS A 18 -15.90 -22.96 3.44
CA HIS A 18 -14.98 -23.37 2.39
C HIS A 18 -14.90 -22.42 1.19
N SER A 19 -15.73 -21.37 1.16
CA SER A 19 -15.73 -20.35 0.11
C SER A 19 -15.09 -19.06 0.60
N GLY A 20 -14.44 -18.36 -0.30
CA GLY A 20 -13.82 -17.06 -0.04
C GLY A 20 -12.77 -16.75 -1.09
N GLY A 21 -12.58 -15.47 -1.38
CA GLY A 21 -11.66 -14.99 -2.41
C GLY A 21 -12.16 -13.72 -3.06
N THR A 22 -11.97 -13.60 -4.36
CA THR A 22 -12.37 -12.42 -5.13
C THR A 22 -13.16 -12.84 -6.36
N TYR A 23 -14.32 -12.21 -6.58
CA TYR A 23 -15.08 -12.35 -7.81
C TYR A 23 -14.34 -11.72 -9.01
N PRO A 24 -14.69 -12.09 -10.28
CA PRO A 24 -14.08 -11.49 -11.46
C PRO A 24 -14.21 -9.95 -11.55
N ASN A 25 -15.21 -9.36 -10.88
CA ASN A 25 -15.38 -7.92 -10.76
C ASN A 25 -14.58 -7.30 -9.60
N LEU A 26 -13.66 -8.07 -9.00
CA LEU A 26 -12.80 -7.69 -7.89
C LEU A 26 -13.50 -7.49 -6.54
N PHE A 27 -14.78 -7.81 -6.42
CA PHE A 27 -15.47 -7.78 -5.14
C PHE A 27 -15.07 -8.97 -4.27
N ASP A 28 -15.03 -8.75 -2.96
CA ASP A 28 -14.78 -9.81 -1.99
C ASP A 28 -15.87 -10.89 -2.08
N ALA A 29 -15.43 -12.12 -2.17
CA ALA A 29 -16.30 -13.30 -2.28
C ALA A 29 -16.43 -14.02 -0.94
N HIS A 30 -16.79 -13.30 0.10
CA HIS A 30 -17.23 -13.88 1.36
C HIS A 30 -18.76 -13.93 1.35
N PRO A 31 -19.39 -15.06 1.12
CA PRO A 31 -20.86 -15.14 1.01
C PRO A 31 -21.56 -14.82 2.34
N PRO A 32 -22.48 -13.81 2.39
CA PRO A 32 -22.69 -12.82 1.35
C PRO A 32 -21.47 -11.89 1.18
N PHE A 33 -21.41 -11.15 0.06
CA PHE A 33 -20.40 -10.12 -0.21
C PHE A 33 -20.23 -9.17 0.98
N GLN A 34 -18.98 -8.85 1.31
CA GLN A 34 -18.61 -7.92 2.37
C GLN A 34 -17.56 -6.94 1.85
N ILE A 35 -17.90 -5.65 1.79
CA ILE A 35 -17.01 -4.60 1.27
C ILE A 35 -15.77 -4.39 2.16
N ASP A 36 -15.84 -4.72 3.42
CA ASP A 36 -14.73 -4.66 4.37
C ASP A 36 -13.54 -5.53 3.95
N GLY A 37 -13.79 -6.69 3.32
CA GLY A 37 -12.73 -7.50 2.71
C GLY A 37 -11.98 -6.76 1.61
N ASN A 38 -12.68 -5.98 0.77
CA ASN A 38 -12.06 -5.13 -0.24
C ASN A 38 -11.22 -4.01 0.39
N PHE A 39 -11.75 -3.33 1.40
CA PHE A 39 -11.01 -2.26 2.08
C PHE A 39 -9.80 -2.82 2.84
N GLY A 40 -9.96 -3.94 3.53
CA GLY A 40 -8.86 -4.63 4.22
C GLY A 40 -7.76 -5.07 3.26
N GLY A 41 -8.12 -5.64 2.12
CA GLY A 41 -7.16 -6.03 1.07
C GLY A 41 -6.39 -4.84 0.51
N THR A 42 -7.10 -3.76 0.18
CA THR A 42 -6.48 -2.52 -0.32
C THR A 42 -5.55 -1.90 0.73
N ALA A 43 -6.00 -1.80 1.98
CA ALA A 43 -5.18 -1.30 3.07
C ALA A 43 -3.92 -2.15 3.27
N GLY A 44 -4.04 -3.48 3.23
CA GLY A 44 -2.91 -4.40 3.31
C GLY A 44 -1.88 -4.17 2.21
N VAL A 45 -2.31 -3.96 0.96
CA VAL A 45 -1.41 -3.64 -0.16
C VAL A 45 -0.71 -2.30 0.09
N CYS A 46 -1.43 -1.27 0.55
CA CYS A 46 -0.82 0.01 0.89
C CYS A 46 0.25 -0.13 1.98
N GLU A 47 -0.02 -0.90 3.04
CA GLU A 47 0.93 -1.17 4.13
C GLU A 47 2.17 -1.95 3.67
N MET A 48 2.04 -2.82 2.67
CA MET A 48 3.19 -3.50 2.05
C MET A 48 4.11 -2.53 1.30
N LEU A 49 3.55 -1.47 0.74
CA LEU A 49 4.28 -0.46 -0.04
C LEU A 49 4.77 0.70 0.81
N MET A 50 4.02 1.11 1.83
CA MET A 50 4.39 2.22 2.69
C MET A 50 3.75 2.09 4.07
N GLN A 51 4.56 2.27 5.12
CA GLN A 51 4.09 2.42 6.50
C GLN A 51 4.47 3.77 7.06
N SER A 52 3.64 4.32 7.96
CA SER A 52 3.94 5.59 8.62
C SER A 52 3.33 5.67 10.03
N ASP A 53 4.04 6.35 10.95
CA ASP A 53 3.61 6.57 12.34
C ASP A 53 3.45 8.07 12.71
N GLY A 54 3.69 8.98 11.77
CA GLY A 54 3.68 10.43 11.95
C GLY A 54 5.09 11.04 12.08
N ASN A 55 6.08 10.31 12.56
CA ASN A 55 7.48 10.73 12.66
C ASN A 55 8.35 10.03 11.61
N THR A 56 7.89 8.90 11.12
CA THR A 56 8.63 8.05 10.18
C THR A 56 7.74 7.65 9.02
N ILE A 57 8.32 7.62 7.83
CA ILE A 57 7.74 7.04 6.62
C ILE A 57 8.70 5.96 6.14
N GLN A 58 8.24 4.72 6.12
CA GLN A 58 9.02 3.59 5.60
C GLN A 58 8.49 3.19 4.22
N LEU A 59 9.36 3.22 3.21
CA LEU A 59 9.02 2.87 1.83
C LEU A 59 9.42 1.43 1.53
N LEU A 60 8.54 0.68 0.89
CA LEU A 60 8.66 -0.73 0.53
C LEU A 60 9.02 -1.65 1.73
N PRO A 61 8.33 -1.52 2.89
CA PRO A 61 8.66 -2.36 4.06
C PRO A 61 8.44 -3.85 3.80
N ALA A 62 7.46 -4.20 2.98
CA ALA A 62 7.07 -5.59 2.71
C ALA A 62 6.68 -5.81 1.23
N CYS A 63 7.34 -5.11 0.30
CA CYS A 63 7.09 -5.28 -1.12
C CYS A 63 7.41 -6.72 -1.55
N PRO A 64 6.48 -7.45 -2.17
CA PRO A 64 6.73 -8.82 -2.63
C PRO A 64 7.88 -8.88 -3.62
N ALA A 65 8.72 -9.91 -3.54
CA ALA A 65 9.84 -10.11 -4.45
C ALA A 65 9.42 -10.25 -5.92
N THR A 66 8.16 -10.67 -6.16
CA THR A 66 7.56 -10.76 -7.49
C THR A 66 7.22 -9.40 -8.08
N TRP A 67 7.05 -8.35 -7.27
CA TRP A 67 6.80 -6.98 -7.72
C TRP A 67 8.12 -6.25 -7.98
N LYS A 68 8.85 -6.76 -8.94
CA LYS A 68 10.22 -6.29 -9.25
C LYS A 68 10.30 -4.80 -9.54
N SER A 69 9.31 -4.25 -10.22
CA SER A 69 9.27 -2.83 -10.59
C SER A 69 7.83 -2.33 -10.55
N GLY A 70 7.66 -1.07 -10.22
CA GLY A 70 6.36 -0.43 -10.20
C GLY A 70 6.44 1.02 -9.77
N SER A 71 5.29 1.65 -9.76
CA SER A 71 5.12 3.01 -9.24
C SER A 71 3.77 3.15 -8.54
N ILE A 72 3.71 4.04 -7.58
CA ILE A 72 2.48 4.41 -6.91
C ILE A 72 2.50 5.90 -6.60
N ASN A 73 1.35 6.54 -6.75
CA ASN A 73 1.21 7.96 -6.52
C ASN A 73 0.07 8.23 -5.52
N GLY A 74 0.27 9.25 -4.70
CA GLY A 74 -0.78 9.76 -3.83
C GLY A 74 -0.98 8.98 -2.54
N LEU A 75 -0.06 8.09 -2.12
CA LEU A 75 -0.15 7.42 -0.82
C LEU A 75 -0.15 8.45 0.31
N LYS A 76 -1.15 8.36 1.18
CA LYS A 76 -1.28 9.23 2.34
C LYS A 76 -0.53 8.65 3.52
N ALA A 77 0.44 9.39 4.03
CA ALA A 77 1.17 9.07 5.24
C ALA A 77 0.71 9.94 6.41
N ARG A 78 0.83 9.40 7.62
CA ARG A 78 0.50 10.14 8.85
C ARG A 78 1.34 11.39 8.97
N GLY A 79 0.79 12.46 9.59
CA GLY A 79 1.46 13.75 9.69
C GLY A 79 1.20 14.69 8.50
N GLY A 80 0.24 14.37 7.64
CA GLY A 80 -0.16 15.22 6.51
C GLY A 80 0.77 15.13 5.31
N TYR A 81 1.47 14.01 5.17
CA TYR A 81 2.34 13.76 4.02
C TYR A 81 1.62 13.00 2.90
N THR A 82 2.07 13.25 1.67
CA THR A 82 1.65 12.48 0.49
C THR A 82 2.92 12.00 -0.22
N VAL A 83 2.95 10.73 -0.57
CA VAL A 83 4.12 10.08 -1.15
C VAL A 83 3.80 9.57 -2.55
N ASN A 84 4.67 9.91 -3.49
CA ASN A 84 4.77 9.30 -4.80
C ASN A 84 6.10 8.54 -4.85
N MET A 85 6.11 7.32 -5.36
CA MET A 85 7.36 6.57 -5.48
C MET A 85 7.38 5.64 -6.67
N GLU A 86 8.60 5.37 -7.12
CA GLU A 86 8.92 4.37 -8.13
C GLU A 86 9.97 3.41 -7.57
N TRP A 87 9.88 2.14 -7.93
CA TRP A 87 10.87 1.16 -7.54
C TRP A 87 11.26 0.28 -8.73
N LYS A 88 12.49 -0.22 -8.69
CA LYS A 88 13.04 -1.16 -9.64
C LYS A 88 13.90 -2.19 -8.90
N ASN A 89 13.71 -3.46 -9.22
CA ASN A 89 14.40 -4.57 -8.55
C ASN A 89 14.25 -4.54 -7.03
N GLY A 90 13.03 -4.22 -6.54
CA GLY A 90 12.72 -4.14 -5.12
C GLY A 90 13.36 -2.97 -4.37
N LYS A 91 13.93 -2.00 -5.07
CA LYS A 91 14.55 -0.80 -4.48
C LYS A 91 13.86 0.47 -4.96
N VAL A 92 13.61 1.40 -4.06
CA VAL A 92 13.14 2.75 -4.41
C VAL A 92 14.19 3.43 -5.27
N VAL A 93 13.80 3.86 -6.47
CA VAL A 93 14.67 4.60 -7.40
C VAL A 93 14.32 6.07 -7.48
N ASN A 94 13.07 6.42 -7.15
CA ASN A 94 12.61 7.80 -7.06
C ASN A 94 11.50 7.87 -6.02
N ALA A 95 11.54 8.88 -5.16
CA ALA A 95 10.40 9.19 -4.30
C ALA A 95 10.27 10.70 -4.11
N GLU A 96 9.03 11.17 -4.14
CA GLU A 96 8.67 12.56 -3.88
C GLU A 96 7.71 12.60 -2.69
N ILE A 97 8.02 13.42 -1.70
CA ILE A 97 7.21 13.60 -0.50
C ILE A 97 6.70 15.02 -0.46
N PHE A 98 5.39 15.19 -0.46
CA PHE A 98 4.69 16.45 -0.26
C PHE A 98 4.24 16.55 1.20
N SER A 99 4.31 17.75 1.79
CA SER A 99 3.76 18.00 3.13
C SER A 99 2.68 19.07 3.08
N ALA A 100 1.48 18.72 3.51
CA ALA A 100 0.36 19.66 3.63
C ALA A 100 0.48 20.58 4.84
N LEU A 101 1.17 20.14 5.89
CA LEU A 101 1.25 20.85 7.18
C LEU A 101 2.61 21.44 7.47
N GLY A 102 3.65 21.03 6.75
CA GLY A 102 5.06 21.25 7.11
C GLY A 102 5.52 20.25 8.17
N GLY A 103 6.81 20.31 8.51
CA GLY A 103 7.39 19.48 9.57
C GLY A 103 8.60 18.69 9.15
N THR A 104 9.10 17.91 10.11
CA THR A 104 10.28 17.07 9.94
C THR A 104 9.87 15.60 10.07
N VAL A 105 10.32 14.76 9.14
CA VAL A 105 10.02 13.34 9.11
C VAL A 105 11.26 12.53 8.74
N LYS A 106 11.42 11.35 9.33
CA LYS A 106 12.42 10.35 8.94
C LYS A 106 11.85 9.49 7.82
N VAL A 107 12.60 9.35 6.74
CA VAL A 107 12.24 8.48 5.62
C VAL A 107 13.21 7.31 5.56
N ILE A 108 12.68 6.11 5.64
CA ILE A 108 13.44 4.85 5.59
C ILE A 108 13.22 4.21 4.23
N TYR A 109 14.27 3.98 3.48
CA TYR A 109 14.23 3.32 2.18
C TYR A 109 15.60 2.72 1.85
N ASN A 110 15.62 1.61 1.14
CA ASN A 110 16.86 0.95 0.68
C ASN A 110 17.90 0.77 1.80
N ASN A 111 17.47 0.41 3.01
CA ASN A 111 18.32 0.29 4.22
C ASN A 111 19.00 1.61 4.64
N LYS A 112 18.46 2.76 4.21
CA LYS A 112 18.95 4.09 4.58
C LYS A 112 17.87 4.85 5.35
N VAL A 113 18.31 5.74 6.23
CA VAL A 113 17.44 6.68 6.93
C VAL A 113 17.82 8.09 6.52
N LYS A 114 16.85 8.86 6.05
CA LYS A 114 17.04 10.26 5.68
C LYS A 114 16.03 11.14 6.42
N THR A 115 16.51 12.08 7.21
CA THR A 115 15.63 13.08 7.83
C THR A 115 15.43 14.21 6.86
N ILE A 116 14.18 14.59 6.62
CA ILE A 116 13.80 15.71 5.77
C ILE A 116 12.91 16.67 6.53
N THR A 117 13.12 17.95 6.29
CA THR A 117 12.25 19.04 6.75
C THR A 117 11.60 19.68 5.53
N LEU A 118 10.30 19.89 5.60
CA LEU A 118 9.46 20.48 4.57
C LEU A 118 8.66 21.65 5.15
N SER A 119 8.57 22.72 4.40
CA SER A 119 7.61 23.79 4.68
C SER A 119 6.21 23.34 4.26
N LYS A 120 5.19 23.97 4.83
CA LYS A 120 3.78 23.71 4.45
C LYS A 120 3.59 23.92 2.94
N GLY A 121 2.95 23.00 2.28
CA GLY A 121 2.62 23.04 0.86
C GLY A 121 3.80 22.76 -0.08
N THR A 122 4.95 22.32 0.45
CA THR A 122 6.12 22.01 -0.37
C THR A 122 6.36 20.52 -0.54
N LYS A 123 7.18 20.17 -1.52
CA LYS A 123 7.58 18.80 -1.83
C LYS A 123 9.09 18.65 -1.94
N LYS A 124 9.59 17.46 -1.69
CA LYS A 124 11.01 17.14 -1.79
C LYS A 124 11.21 15.74 -2.39
N ARG A 125 12.17 15.63 -3.29
CA ARG A 125 12.64 14.33 -3.81
C ARG A 125 13.76 13.77 -2.94
N ILE A 126 13.79 12.46 -2.85
CA ILE A 126 14.79 11.71 -2.07
C ILE A 126 15.42 10.62 -2.92
#